data_b66e36773c4e7c63ef02295d7fdf0703
#
_entry.id   b66e36773c4e7c63ef02295d7fdf0703
#
_cell.length_a   1.000
_cell.length_b   1.000
_cell.length_c   1.000
_cell.angle_alpha   90.00
_cell.angle_beta   90.00
_cell.angle_gamma   90.00
#
_symmetry.space_group_name_H-M   'P 1'
#
loop_
_entity.id
_entity.type
_entity.pdbx_description
1 polymer ?
#
loop_
_entity_poly.entity_id
_entity_poly.type
_entity_poly.pdbx_seq_one_letter_code
_entity_poly.pdbx_strand_id
1 'polypeptide(L)'
;MNLLTLADAQELCARLPADVRFDLVYLDPPYGVGTTMAARLAPGQTRGRKKTASGPDAYEDREDPDELAAMLVPRLAAIRDRMAEGATLYLHLDHRAVHELKVACDRLFGRGAFLGEVIWAPGNGSRGARKGFSVTHQTILMYARRPEEKGRVVYNAEDPMLRESFAETSLSMHFRSVDEDGRRYRERVVAGKAYRYYADEGRRLGSIWTDIPAMVANTPLRREGTGYPTQKPERLLERILRASSAPGATVADLMCGSGTTLAVAAKLGRRFIGGDRSPLAIEVASKRLAAQGVAFAAVG
;
A
#
# COMPACT_ATOMS: atom_id res chain seq x y z
N MET A 1 -7.73 19.52 -1.79
CA MET A 1 -8.10 19.33 -3.22
C MET A 1 -7.92 17.85 -3.51
N ASN A 2 -8.91 17.20 -4.12
CA ASN A 2 -8.78 15.86 -4.68
C ASN A 2 -8.52 16.01 -6.17
N LEU A 3 -7.50 15.31 -6.67
CA LEU A 3 -7.07 15.38 -8.07
C LEU A 3 -6.91 13.97 -8.64
N LEU A 4 -7.38 13.76 -9.87
CA LEU A 4 -7.10 12.57 -10.66
C LEU A 4 -6.76 13.00 -12.09
N THR A 5 -5.63 12.55 -12.63
CA THR A 5 -5.17 13.01 -13.96
C THR A 5 -4.49 11.89 -14.74
N LEU A 6 -4.64 11.95 -16.07
CA LEU A 6 -3.88 11.14 -17.01
C LEU A 6 -2.51 11.80 -17.22
N ALA A 7 -1.50 11.32 -16.53
CA ALA A 7 -0.15 11.86 -16.62
C ALA A 7 0.89 10.84 -16.13
N ASP A 8 2.12 11.00 -16.60
CA ASP A 8 3.28 10.38 -15.98
C ASP A 8 3.54 11.00 -14.59
N ALA A 9 4.03 10.21 -13.64
CA ALA A 9 4.26 10.67 -12.27
C ALA A 9 5.24 11.86 -12.21
N GLN A 10 6.29 11.86 -13.03
CA GLN A 10 7.26 12.96 -13.10
C GLN A 10 6.63 14.23 -13.66
N GLU A 11 5.85 14.10 -14.72
CA GLU A 11 5.10 15.17 -15.35
C GLU A 11 4.07 15.78 -14.40
N LEU A 12 3.29 14.93 -13.71
CA LEU A 12 2.33 15.37 -12.72
C LEU A 12 3.01 16.15 -11.59
N CYS A 13 4.10 15.65 -11.05
CA CYS A 13 4.88 16.36 -10.03
C CYS A 13 5.34 17.75 -10.51
N ALA A 14 5.73 17.89 -11.79
CA ALA A 14 6.14 19.17 -12.34
C ALA A 14 4.99 20.17 -12.49
N ARG A 15 3.78 19.69 -12.83
CA ARG A 15 2.57 20.53 -13.05
C ARG A 15 1.88 20.97 -11.77
N LEU A 16 2.07 20.27 -10.66
CA LEU A 16 1.45 20.63 -9.38
C LEU A 16 1.95 21.99 -8.88
N PRO A 17 1.07 22.81 -8.26
CA PRO A 17 1.48 24.06 -7.59
C PRO A 17 2.64 23.83 -6.62
N ALA A 18 3.49 24.85 -6.48
CA ALA A 18 4.75 24.74 -5.73
C ALA A 18 4.56 24.43 -4.24
N ASP A 19 3.42 24.79 -3.67
CA ASP A 19 3.04 24.59 -2.28
C ASP A 19 2.42 23.21 -1.98
N VAL A 20 2.02 22.48 -3.01
CA VAL A 20 1.43 21.15 -2.84
C VAL A 20 2.49 20.14 -2.38
N ARG A 21 2.21 19.47 -1.25
CA ARG A 21 3.05 18.42 -0.66
C ARG A 21 2.25 17.16 -0.40
N PHE A 22 2.94 16.03 -0.44
CA PHE A 22 2.40 14.71 -0.14
C PHE A 22 2.77 14.32 1.29
N ASP A 23 1.77 14.06 2.12
CA ASP A 23 1.98 13.59 3.50
C ASP A 23 2.19 12.08 3.56
N LEU A 24 1.66 11.35 2.59
CA LEU A 24 1.89 9.92 2.38
C LEU A 24 1.92 9.63 0.89
N VAL A 25 2.84 8.79 0.47
CA VAL A 25 2.92 8.27 -0.90
C VAL A 25 2.78 6.76 -0.87
N TYR A 26 1.88 6.21 -1.66
CA TYR A 26 1.81 4.80 -1.97
C TYR A 26 2.01 4.60 -3.47
N LEU A 27 2.84 3.66 -3.85
CA LEU A 27 3.09 3.31 -5.25
C LEU A 27 3.09 1.79 -5.41
N ASP A 28 2.41 1.33 -6.45
CA ASP A 28 2.32 -0.08 -6.87
C ASP A 28 2.70 -0.16 -8.36
N PRO A 29 4.01 -0.01 -8.69
CA PRO A 29 4.45 0.02 -10.08
C PRO A 29 4.29 -1.35 -10.76
N PRO A 30 4.36 -1.42 -12.10
CA PRO A 30 4.44 -2.69 -12.83
C PRO A 30 5.56 -3.59 -12.29
N TYR A 31 5.35 -4.92 -12.24
CA TYR A 31 6.26 -5.84 -11.54
C TYR A 31 7.26 -6.58 -12.42
N GLY A 32 7.34 -6.29 -13.69
CA GLY A 32 8.27 -7.00 -14.59
C GLY A 32 7.81 -8.43 -14.94
N VAL A 33 6.53 -8.64 -15.24
CA VAL A 33 5.97 -9.98 -15.57
C VAL A 33 6.11 -10.30 -17.06
N GLY A 34 6.59 -9.33 -17.89
CA GLY A 34 6.78 -9.51 -19.34
C GLY A 34 5.50 -9.79 -20.12
N THR A 35 4.35 -9.39 -19.60
CA THR A 35 3.06 -9.63 -20.25
C THR A 35 2.20 -8.38 -20.27
N THR A 36 1.53 -8.12 -21.40
CA THR A 36 0.49 -7.10 -21.43
C THR A 36 -0.67 -7.53 -20.52
N MET A 37 -1.00 -6.71 -19.54
CA MET A 37 -2.08 -6.97 -18.60
C MET A 37 -3.39 -6.40 -19.15
N ALA A 38 -4.35 -7.27 -19.46
CA ALA A 38 -5.66 -6.88 -19.97
C ALA A 38 -6.71 -6.80 -18.85
N ALA A 39 -7.53 -5.77 -18.86
CA ALA A 39 -8.63 -5.58 -17.92
C ALA A 39 -9.84 -6.46 -18.26
N ARG A 40 -10.57 -6.90 -17.23
CA ARG A 40 -11.83 -7.64 -17.35
C ARG A 40 -13.00 -6.73 -16.98
N LEU A 41 -13.47 -5.96 -17.92
CA LEU A 41 -14.49 -4.92 -17.66
C LEU A 41 -15.95 -5.46 -17.62
N ALA A 42 -16.21 -6.74 -17.90
CA ALA A 42 -17.56 -7.30 -17.88
C ALA A 42 -17.86 -8.09 -16.60
N PRO A 43 -18.93 -7.74 -15.83
CA PRO A 43 -19.43 -8.59 -14.75
C PRO A 43 -20.04 -9.85 -15.36
N GLY A 44 -19.55 -11.04 -14.99
CA GLY A 44 -20.20 -12.31 -15.30
C GLY A 44 -19.42 -13.29 -16.17
N GLN A 45 -18.24 -12.99 -16.67
CA GLN A 45 -17.45 -13.99 -17.40
C GLN A 45 -16.81 -15.00 -16.42
N THR A 46 -17.49 -16.14 -16.29
CA THR A 46 -16.96 -17.34 -15.68
C THR A 46 -15.77 -17.88 -16.49
N ARG A 47 -14.77 -18.39 -15.78
CA ARG A 47 -13.56 -19.02 -16.30
C ARG A 47 -13.85 -20.05 -17.38
N GLY A 48 -13.80 -19.66 -18.64
CA GLY A 48 -13.50 -20.56 -19.74
C GLY A 48 -11.98 -20.71 -19.88
N ARG A 49 -11.52 -21.92 -20.11
CA ARG A 49 -10.13 -22.37 -20.19
C ARG A 49 -9.42 -21.89 -21.47
N LYS A 50 -9.58 -20.64 -21.92
CA LYS A 50 -8.90 -20.11 -23.11
C LYS A 50 -8.03 -18.89 -22.75
N LYS A 51 -6.79 -18.96 -23.22
CA LYS A 51 -5.67 -18.03 -23.05
C LYS A 51 -5.81 -16.69 -23.80
N THR A 52 -7.01 -16.19 -23.99
CA THR A 52 -7.22 -14.87 -24.59
C THR A 52 -8.02 -14.03 -23.62
N ALA A 53 -7.31 -13.18 -22.86
CA ALA A 53 -7.95 -12.08 -22.17
C ALA A 53 -8.47 -11.11 -23.25
N SER A 54 -9.78 -11.06 -23.45
CA SER A 54 -10.42 -10.10 -24.35
C SER A 54 -10.81 -8.87 -23.57
N GLY A 55 -9.91 -7.93 -23.42
CA GLY A 55 -10.13 -6.63 -22.82
C GLY A 55 -9.05 -5.66 -23.30
N PRO A 56 -9.26 -4.33 -23.14
CA PRO A 56 -8.24 -3.36 -23.49
C PRO A 56 -7.00 -3.53 -22.60
N ASP A 57 -5.83 -3.30 -23.19
CA ASP A 57 -4.55 -3.38 -22.49
C ASP A 57 -4.49 -2.32 -21.38
N ALA A 58 -4.20 -2.76 -20.16
CA ALA A 58 -4.10 -1.87 -19.01
C ALA A 58 -2.70 -1.22 -18.92
N TYR A 59 -1.66 -2.02 -19.07
CA TYR A 59 -0.28 -1.57 -19.10
C TYR A 59 0.67 -2.67 -19.62
N GLU A 60 1.84 -2.25 -20.09
CA GLU A 60 2.95 -3.13 -20.48
C GLU A 60 3.87 -3.33 -19.28
N ASP A 61 4.16 -4.57 -18.96
CA ASP A 61 4.97 -4.94 -17.80
C ASP A 61 6.33 -5.45 -18.29
N ARG A 62 7.42 -4.80 -17.89
CA ARG A 62 8.79 -5.11 -18.35
C ARG A 62 9.41 -6.20 -17.48
N GLU A 63 10.12 -7.15 -18.12
CA GLU A 63 10.73 -8.29 -17.41
C GLU A 63 12.02 -7.94 -16.67
N ASP A 64 12.77 -6.94 -17.12
CA ASP A 64 14.10 -6.60 -16.60
C ASP A 64 14.01 -5.67 -15.37
N PRO A 65 14.47 -6.12 -14.17
CA PRO A 65 14.48 -5.30 -12.98
C PRO A 65 15.34 -4.03 -13.09
N ASP A 66 16.41 -4.05 -13.85
CA ASP A 66 17.28 -2.87 -14.06
C ASP A 66 16.57 -1.82 -14.94
N GLU A 67 15.86 -2.25 -15.98
CA GLU A 67 15.01 -1.36 -16.78
C GLU A 67 13.86 -0.77 -15.94
N LEU A 68 13.25 -1.57 -15.07
CA LEU A 68 12.23 -1.10 -14.14
C LEU A 68 12.81 -0.05 -13.19
N ALA A 69 13.99 -0.30 -12.62
CA ALA A 69 14.67 0.66 -11.75
C ALA A 69 15.02 1.95 -12.50
N ALA A 70 15.56 1.85 -13.71
CA ALA A 70 15.88 3.00 -14.56
C ALA A 70 14.63 3.85 -14.89
N MET A 71 13.49 3.20 -15.09
CA MET A 71 12.20 3.86 -15.34
C MET A 71 11.65 4.53 -14.06
N LEU A 72 11.78 3.88 -12.89
CA LEU A 72 11.17 4.36 -11.65
C LEU A 72 11.99 5.43 -10.93
N VAL A 73 13.32 5.37 -10.95
CA VAL A 73 14.19 6.29 -10.19
C VAL A 73 13.91 7.78 -10.49
N PRO A 74 13.78 8.24 -11.75
CA PRO A 74 13.43 9.64 -12.02
C PRO A 74 12.07 10.05 -11.45
N ARG A 75 11.07 9.14 -11.47
CA ARG A 75 9.73 9.36 -10.92
C ARG A 75 9.76 9.44 -9.41
N LEU A 76 10.49 8.52 -8.77
CA LEU A 76 10.70 8.52 -7.31
C LEU A 76 11.45 9.79 -6.85
N ALA A 77 12.38 10.31 -7.64
CA ALA A 77 13.06 11.57 -7.34
C ALA A 77 12.09 12.74 -7.35
N ALA A 78 11.27 12.87 -8.41
CA ALA A 78 10.25 13.91 -8.50
C ALA A 78 9.21 13.83 -7.37
N ILE A 79 8.80 12.60 -7.02
CA ILE A 79 7.87 12.33 -5.91
C ILE A 79 8.52 12.71 -4.58
N ARG A 80 9.77 12.30 -4.30
CA ARG A 80 10.51 12.65 -3.08
C ARG A 80 10.55 14.16 -2.86
N ASP A 81 10.80 14.93 -3.92
CA ASP A 81 10.89 16.39 -3.84
C ASP A 81 9.54 17.06 -3.56
N ARG A 82 8.43 16.33 -3.75
CA ARG A 82 7.06 16.73 -3.38
C ARG A 82 6.60 16.18 -2.03
N MET A 83 7.32 15.27 -1.40
CA MET A 83 6.97 14.79 -0.06
C MET A 83 7.11 15.89 0.98
N ALA A 84 6.17 15.95 1.92
CA ALA A 84 6.26 16.80 3.09
C ALA A 84 7.35 16.31 4.06
N GLU A 85 7.76 17.15 4.98
CA GLU A 85 8.54 16.72 6.13
C GLU A 85 7.69 15.75 6.98
N GLY A 86 8.27 14.62 7.38
CA GLY A 86 7.54 13.58 8.11
C GLY A 86 6.68 12.65 7.24
N ALA A 87 6.68 12.84 5.93
CA ALA A 87 5.98 11.94 5.00
C ALA A 87 6.66 10.58 4.88
N THR A 88 5.86 9.57 4.58
CA THR A 88 6.34 8.20 4.31
C THR A 88 5.98 7.78 2.89
N LEU A 89 6.96 7.23 2.17
CA LEU A 89 6.76 6.47 0.93
C LEU A 89 6.57 4.99 1.27
N TYR A 90 5.52 4.39 0.71
CA TYR A 90 5.26 2.96 0.65
C TYR A 90 5.41 2.50 -0.80
N LEU A 91 6.45 1.75 -1.11
CA LEU A 91 6.72 1.19 -2.44
C LEU A 91 6.43 -0.31 -2.43
N HIS A 92 5.34 -0.70 -3.08
CA HIS A 92 4.85 -2.07 -3.10
C HIS A 92 5.44 -2.82 -4.30
N LEU A 93 6.13 -3.91 -4.04
CA LEU A 93 6.91 -4.66 -5.02
C LEU A 93 6.70 -6.16 -4.88
N ASP A 94 6.91 -6.88 -5.96
CA ASP A 94 7.06 -8.33 -5.89
C ASP A 94 8.54 -8.74 -5.75
N HIS A 95 8.76 -10.05 -5.58
CA HIS A 95 10.08 -10.63 -5.33
C HIS A 95 11.09 -10.44 -6.48
N ARG A 96 10.64 -10.12 -7.71
CA ARG A 96 11.50 -10.00 -8.89
C ARG A 96 12.27 -8.69 -8.93
N ALA A 97 11.68 -7.63 -8.39
CA ALA A 97 12.23 -6.29 -8.49
C ALA A 97 12.60 -5.66 -7.13
N VAL A 98 12.21 -6.28 -6.02
CA VAL A 98 12.36 -5.66 -4.70
C VAL A 98 13.81 -5.38 -4.33
N HIS A 99 14.74 -6.25 -4.70
CA HIS A 99 16.14 -6.13 -4.28
C HIS A 99 16.85 -5.01 -5.04
N GLU A 100 16.70 -4.94 -6.35
CA GLU A 100 17.25 -3.91 -7.23
C GLU A 100 16.66 -2.54 -6.88
N LEU A 101 15.35 -2.47 -6.71
CA LEU A 101 14.66 -1.24 -6.31
C LEU A 101 15.01 -0.81 -4.87
N LYS A 102 15.25 -1.75 -3.95
CA LYS A 102 15.75 -1.42 -2.61
C LYS A 102 17.12 -0.71 -2.70
N VAL A 103 18.02 -1.23 -3.52
CA VAL A 103 19.35 -0.61 -3.72
C VAL A 103 19.22 0.76 -4.40
N ALA A 104 18.35 0.88 -5.40
CA ALA A 104 18.10 2.15 -6.08
C ALA A 104 17.50 3.21 -5.13
N CYS A 105 16.52 2.81 -4.30
CA CYS A 105 15.93 3.67 -3.28
C CYS A 105 16.95 4.09 -2.20
N ASP A 106 17.85 3.19 -1.77
CA ASP A 106 18.92 3.53 -0.83
C ASP A 106 19.87 4.60 -1.38
N ARG A 107 20.14 4.57 -2.68
CA ARG A 107 20.95 5.61 -3.35
C ARG A 107 20.19 6.93 -3.45
N LEU A 108 18.88 6.86 -3.74
CA LEU A 108 18.06 8.04 -3.97
C LEU A 108 17.65 8.75 -2.66
N PHE A 109 17.16 8.03 -1.67
CA PHE A 109 16.65 8.57 -0.40
C PHE A 109 17.74 8.64 0.68
N GLY A 110 18.84 7.88 0.52
CA GLY A 110 19.83 7.62 1.54
C GLY A 110 19.46 6.40 2.39
N ARG A 111 20.41 5.53 2.70
CA ARG A 111 20.19 4.33 3.52
C ARG A 111 19.55 4.63 4.87
N GLY A 112 19.91 5.76 5.49
CA GLY A 112 19.35 6.19 6.77
C GLY A 112 17.85 6.53 6.71
N ALA A 113 17.30 6.82 5.53
CA ALA A 113 15.88 7.10 5.32
C ALA A 113 15.01 5.83 5.32
N PHE A 114 15.60 4.64 5.21
CA PHE A 114 14.86 3.39 5.24
C PHE A 114 14.22 3.17 6.61
N LEU A 115 12.90 3.03 6.63
CA LEU A 115 12.09 2.84 7.84
C LEU A 115 11.89 1.36 8.15
N GLY A 116 11.89 0.51 7.14
CA GLY A 116 11.63 -0.92 7.23
C GLY A 116 10.88 -1.44 6.03
N GLU A 117 10.48 -2.69 6.12
CA GLU A 117 9.65 -3.35 5.10
C GLU A 117 8.49 -4.09 5.74
N VAL A 118 7.42 -4.24 4.97
CA VAL A 118 6.28 -5.09 5.29
C VAL A 118 6.24 -6.23 4.29
N ILE A 119 6.12 -7.44 4.79
CA ILE A 119 5.87 -8.64 4.01
C ILE A 119 4.38 -8.91 4.04
N TRP A 120 3.71 -8.64 2.93
CA TRP A 120 2.29 -8.99 2.78
C TRP A 120 2.17 -10.38 2.17
N ALA A 121 1.70 -11.33 2.97
CA ALA A 121 1.53 -12.74 2.60
C ALA A 121 0.03 -13.10 2.64
N PRO A 122 -0.72 -12.88 1.55
CA PRO A 122 -2.19 -12.98 1.53
C PRO A 122 -2.74 -14.41 1.66
N GLY A 123 -1.92 -15.41 1.92
CA GLY A 123 -2.36 -16.78 2.20
C GLY A 123 -2.92 -17.55 0.99
N ASN A 124 -2.74 -17.05 -0.22
CA ASN A 124 -3.18 -17.75 -1.43
C ASN A 124 -2.30 -18.96 -1.68
N GLY A 125 -2.94 -20.12 -1.82
CA GLY A 125 -2.30 -21.40 -1.98
C GLY A 125 -1.18 -21.40 -3.02
N SER A 126 -0.10 -22.07 -2.70
CA SER A 126 1.05 -22.27 -3.57
C SER A 126 0.61 -22.96 -4.87
N ARG A 127 0.79 -22.30 -6.01
CA ARG A 127 0.85 -23.02 -7.29
C ARG A 127 2.21 -23.71 -7.29
N GLY A 128 2.21 -25.04 -7.16
CA GLY A 128 3.43 -25.82 -6.99
C GLY A 128 4.58 -25.37 -7.88
N ALA A 129 5.60 -24.82 -7.27
CA ALA A 129 6.84 -24.54 -7.97
C ALA A 129 7.51 -25.87 -8.31
N ARG A 130 7.92 -26.05 -9.56
CA ARG A 130 8.62 -27.28 -9.98
C ARG A 130 10.05 -27.35 -9.43
N LYS A 131 10.62 -26.22 -9.05
CA LYS A 131 11.97 -26.08 -8.47
C LYS A 131 11.93 -25.03 -7.37
N GLY A 132 12.09 -25.44 -6.12
CA GLY A 132 12.12 -24.57 -4.96
C GLY A 132 10.75 -24.28 -4.34
N PHE A 133 10.67 -23.25 -3.51
CA PHE A 133 9.45 -22.83 -2.82
C PHE A 133 8.64 -21.84 -3.68
N SER A 134 7.31 -21.94 -3.62
CA SER A 134 6.42 -20.97 -4.25
C SER A 134 6.49 -19.64 -3.53
N VAL A 135 6.64 -18.56 -4.28
CA VAL A 135 6.54 -17.20 -3.71
C VAL A 135 5.08 -16.89 -3.44
N THR A 136 4.77 -16.58 -2.17
CA THR A 136 3.41 -16.35 -1.68
C THR A 136 3.25 -14.99 -1.02
N HIS A 137 4.22 -14.09 -1.20
CA HIS A 137 4.24 -12.76 -0.59
C HIS A 137 4.63 -11.66 -1.59
N GLN A 138 4.35 -10.45 -1.20
CA GLN A 138 4.86 -9.21 -1.80
C GLN A 138 5.52 -8.37 -0.70
N THR A 139 6.43 -7.49 -1.07
CA THR A 139 7.18 -6.64 -0.14
C THR A 139 6.79 -5.19 -0.34
N ILE A 140 6.57 -4.48 0.76
CA ILE A 140 6.31 -3.04 0.75
C ILE A 140 7.47 -2.36 1.46
N LEU A 141 8.33 -1.67 0.72
CA LEU A 141 9.44 -0.90 1.26
C LEU A 141 8.93 0.43 1.80
N MET A 142 9.46 0.86 2.95
CA MET A 142 9.08 2.10 3.60
C MET A 142 10.27 3.04 3.71
N TYR A 143 10.11 4.29 3.25
CA TYR A 143 11.14 5.31 3.29
C TYR A 143 10.59 6.64 3.82
N ALA A 144 11.37 7.30 4.69
CA ALA A 144 11.23 8.74 4.92
C ALA A 144 11.74 9.52 3.70
N ARG A 145 11.37 10.79 3.56
CA ARG A 145 11.85 11.64 2.49
C ARG A 145 13.38 11.77 2.50
N ARG A 146 13.97 11.88 3.69
CA ARG A 146 15.42 12.02 3.91
C ARG A 146 15.84 11.35 5.24
N PRO A 147 17.13 10.98 5.40
CA PRO A 147 17.62 10.34 6.63
C PRO A 147 17.36 11.14 7.92
N GLU A 148 17.55 12.45 7.88
CA GLU A 148 17.39 13.36 9.02
C GLU A 148 15.94 13.53 9.45
N GLU A 149 14.99 13.18 8.61
CA GLU A 149 13.56 13.24 8.89
C GLU A 149 12.98 11.94 9.44
N LYS A 150 13.77 10.87 9.50
CA LYS A 150 13.33 9.54 9.96
C LYS A 150 12.62 9.57 11.31
N GLY A 151 13.09 10.40 12.25
CA GLY A 151 12.49 10.56 13.57
C GLY A 151 11.20 11.40 13.59
N ARG A 152 10.81 12.01 12.45
CA ARG A 152 9.65 12.90 12.34
C ARG A 152 8.50 12.29 11.54
N VAL A 153 8.66 11.08 11.01
CA VAL A 153 7.61 10.42 10.24
C VAL A 153 6.37 10.21 11.09
N VAL A 154 5.22 10.43 10.48
CA VAL A 154 3.93 10.16 11.11
C VAL A 154 3.75 8.64 11.23
N TYR A 155 3.54 8.17 12.47
CA TYR A 155 3.20 6.77 12.73
C TYR A 155 2.20 6.68 13.89
N ASN A 156 0.97 6.27 13.57
CA ASN A 156 -0.16 6.21 14.49
C ASN A 156 -0.19 4.87 15.25
N ALA A 157 0.82 4.60 16.06
CA ALA A 157 1.06 3.32 16.73
C ALA A 157 -0.13 2.78 17.55
N GLU A 158 -1.04 3.65 17.96
CA GLU A 158 -2.19 3.32 18.79
C GLU A 158 -3.48 3.06 17.98
N ASP A 159 -3.44 3.21 16.64
CA ASP A 159 -4.60 2.88 15.79
C ASP A 159 -4.94 1.39 15.94
N PRO A 160 -6.22 1.03 16.21
CA PRO A 160 -6.63 -0.36 16.42
C PRO A 160 -6.29 -1.29 15.26
N MET A 161 -6.23 -0.77 14.03
CA MET A 161 -5.87 -1.56 12.85
C MET A 161 -4.40 -1.98 12.81
N LEU A 162 -3.57 -1.34 13.65
CA LEU A 162 -2.15 -1.65 13.85
C LEU A 162 -1.91 -2.53 15.10
N ARG A 163 -2.98 -3.12 15.61
CA ARG A 163 -2.94 -4.03 16.75
C ARG A 163 -3.39 -5.43 16.32
N GLU A 164 -2.80 -6.43 16.94
CA GLU A 164 -3.20 -7.83 16.80
C GLU A 164 -3.43 -8.44 18.18
N SER A 165 -4.36 -9.38 18.26
CA SER A 165 -4.65 -10.08 19.52
C SER A 165 -3.42 -10.83 20.02
N PHE A 166 -3.28 -10.92 21.33
CA PHE A 166 -2.31 -11.84 21.92
C PHE A 166 -2.71 -13.29 21.62
N ALA A 167 -1.74 -14.17 21.43
CA ALA A 167 -1.99 -15.59 21.33
C ALA A 167 -2.66 -16.11 22.63
N GLU A 168 -3.56 -17.07 22.52
CA GLU A 168 -4.29 -17.69 23.65
C GLU A 168 -3.34 -18.17 24.74
N THR A 169 -2.23 -18.80 24.36
CA THR A 169 -1.18 -19.23 25.28
C THR A 169 -0.56 -18.07 26.06
N SER A 170 -0.34 -16.91 25.39
CA SER A 170 0.16 -15.72 26.06
C SER A 170 -0.87 -15.13 27.02
N LEU A 171 -2.15 -15.11 26.62
CA LEU A 171 -3.24 -14.62 27.47
C LEU A 171 -3.40 -15.47 28.75
N SER A 172 -3.34 -16.80 28.61
CA SER A 172 -3.48 -17.70 29.76
C SER A 172 -2.28 -17.67 30.70
N MET A 173 -1.06 -17.53 30.16
CA MET A 173 0.16 -17.57 30.96
C MET A 173 0.51 -16.25 31.64
N HIS A 174 0.24 -15.13 31.01
CA HIS A 174 0.81 -13.83 31.45
C HIS A 174 -0.24 -12.80 31.90
N PHE A 175 -1.49 -12.87 31.45
CA PHE A 175 -2.53 -11.90 31.78
C PHE A 175 -3.43 -12.42 32.91
N ARG A 176 -2.85 -12.58 34.10
CA ARG A 176 -3.54 -13.18 35.28
C ARG A 176 -4.11 -12.15 36.24
N SER A 177 -3.64 -10.92 36.18
CA SER A 177 -4.15 -9.83 37.01
C SER A 177 -5.42 -9.24 36.40
N VAL A 178 -6.31 -8.73 37.25
CA VAL A 178 -7.54 -8.05 36.88
C VAL A 178 -7.57 -6.71 37.61
N ASP A 179 -7.90 -5.63 36.93
CA ASP A 179 -8.09 -4.31 37.54
C ASP A 179 -9.49 -4.11 38.11
N GLU A 180 -9.75 -2.91 38.63
CA GLU A 180 -11.04 -2.55 39.24
C GLU A 180 -12.21 -2.58 38.25
N ASP A 181 -11.93 -2.40 36.93
CA ASP A 181 -12.91 -2.45 35.85
C ASP A 181 -13.14 -3.88 35.28
N GLY A 182 -12.46 -4.88 35.86
CA GLY A 182 -12.53 -6.27 35.40
C GLY A 182 -11.66 -6.58 34.18
N ARG A 183 -10.77 -5.67 33.76
CA ARG A 183 -9.90 -5.86 32.61
C ARG A 183 -8.67 -6.69 33.00
N ARG A 184 -8.37 -7.72 32.22
CA ARG A 184 -7.18 -8.55 32.41
C ARG A 184 -5.93 -7.81 31.94
N TYR A 185 -4.88 -7.80 32.77
CA TYR A 185 -3.61 -7.17 32.44
C TYR A 185 -2.41 -7.99 32.90
N ARG A 186 -1.24 -7.63 32.35
CA ARG A 186 0.07 -8.01 32.88
C ARG A 186 0.88 -6.75 33.16
N GLU A 187 1.76 -6.82 34.16
CA GLU A 187 2.67 -5.73 34.50
C GLU A 187 4.11 -6.10 34.13
N ARG A 188 4.85 -5.15 33.60
CA ARG A 188 6.29 -5.26 33.37
C ARG A 188 6.98 -4.04 33.95
N VAL A 189 8.06 -4.27 34.66
CA VAL A 189 8.94 -3.18 35.10
C VAL A 189 10.07 -3.01 34.09
N VAL A 190 10.20 -1.80 33.53
CA VAL A 190 11.24 -1.43 32.58
C VAL A 190 11.93 -0.17 33.15
N ALA A 191 13.24 -0.25 33.39
CA ALA A 191 14.03 0.83 33.97
C ALA A 191 13.40 1.39 35.27
N GLY A 192 12.90 0.51 36.15
CA GLY A 192 12.28 0.88 37.43
C GLY A 192 10.84 1.42 37.35
N LYS A 193 10.27 1.57 36.15
CA LYS A 193 8.89 2.02 35.93
C LYS A 193 7.99 0.85 35.58
N ALA A 194 6.87 0.70 36.29
CA ALA A 194 5.86 -0.31 35.99
C ALA A 194 4.97 0.13 34.81
N TYR A 195 4.77 -0.78 33.88
CA TYR A 195 3.87 -0.60 32.70
C TYR A 195 2.83 -1.72 32.72
N ARG A 196 1.56 -1.33 32.61
CA ARG A 196 0.46 -2.26 32.43
C ARG A 196 0.14 -2.45 30.96
N TYR A 197 -0.07 -3.70 30.56
CA TYR A 197 -0.48 -4.10 29.23
C TYR A 197 -1.79 -4.86 29.38
N TYR A 198 -2.82 -4.41 28.69
CA TYR A 198 -4.14 -5.02 28.78
C TYR A 198 -4.36 -6.08 27.71
N ALA A 199 -5.05 -7.15 28.07
CA ALA A 199 -5.32 -8.29 27.19
C ALA A 199 -6.15 -7.90 25.96
N ASP A 200 -7.11 -7.00 26.16
CA ASP A 200 -8.06 -6.49 25.18
C ASP A 200 -7.43 -5.44 24.21
N GLU A 201 -6.33 -4.82 24.59
CA GLU A 201 -5.62 -3.87 23.72
C GLU A 201 -4.77 -4.56 22.64
N GLY A 202 -4.43 -5.83 22.83
CA GLY A 202 -3.57 -6.57 21.93
C GLY A 202 -2.12 -6.07 21.96
N ARG A 203 -1.33 -6.52 20.99
CA ARG A 203 0.07 -6.10 20.78
C ARG A 203 0.21 -5.34 19.46
N ARG A 204 1.25 -4.56 19.32
CA ARG A 204 1.57 -3.90 18.06
C ARG A 204 1.73 -4.93 16.95
N LEU A 205 1.12 -4.67 15.80
CA LEU A 205 1.23 -5.50 14.61
C LEU A 205 2.69 -5.56 14.13
N GLY A 206 3.13 -6.75 13.78
CA GLY A 206 4.45 -6.96 13.18
C GLY A 206 4.50 -6.57 11.70
N SER A 207 5.69 -6.71 11.10
CA SER A 207 5.91 -6.42 9.68
C SER A 207 5.47 -7.55 8.73
N ILE A 208 4.96 -8.67 9.23
CA ILE A 208 4.44 -9.77 8.42
C ILE A 208 2.92 -9.77 8.52
N TRP A 209 2.25 -9.44 7.40
CA TRP A 209 0.79 -9.33 7.34
C TRP A 209 0.19 -10.51 6.59
N THR A 210 -0.49 -11.39 7.31
CA THR A 210 -1.12 -12.60 6.78
C THR A 210 -2.66 -12.54 6.85
N ASP A 211 -3.21 -11.54 7.52
CA ASP A 211 -4.63 -11.40 7.82
C ASP A 211 -5.42 -10.65 6.72
N ILE A 212 -4.76 -10.16 5.69
CA ILE A 212 -5.38 -9.46 4.56
C ILE A 212 -5.25 -10.33 3.31
N PRO A 213 -6.36 -10.95 2.84
CA PRO A 213 -6.31 -11.78 1.64
C PRO A 213 -6.13 -10.96 0.36
N ALA A 214 -5.57 -11.56 -0.69
CA ALA A 214 -5.51 -10.93 -2.00
C ALA A 214 -6.88 -10.89 -2.70
N MET A 215 -7.02 -10.00 -3.66
CA MET A 215 -8.16 -9.91 -4.57
C MET A 215 -8.18 -11.09 -5.52
N VAL A 216 -8.88 -12.18 -5.15
CA VAL A 216 -9.09 -13.35 -6.01
C VAL A 216 -10.58 -13.64 -6.15
N ALA A 217 -10.96 -14.31 -7.25
CA ALA A 217 -12.35 -14.51 -7.65
C ALA A 217 -13.25 -15.16 -6.58
N ASN A 218 -12.68 -15.91 -5.64
CA ASN A 218 -13.40 -16.68 -4.62
C ASN A 218 -13.30 -16.09 -3.20
N THR A 219 -12.87 -14.84 -3.05
CA THR A 219 -12.81 -14.19 -1.73
C THR A 219 -14.02 -13.28 -1.51
N PRO A 220 -14.37 -12.97 -0.23
CA PRO A 220 -15.38 -11.96 0.10
C PRO A 220 -15.10 -10.58 -0.51
N LEU A 221 -13.84 -10.30 -0.86
CA LEU A 221 -13.38 -9.07 -1.49
C LEU A 221 -13.84 -8.89 -2.95
N ARG A 222 -14.50 -9.90 -3.55
CA ARG A 222 -15.03 -9.80 -4.93
C ARG A 222 -15.92 -8.56 -5.15
N ARG A 223 -16.59 -8.08 -4.10
CA ARG A 223 -17.46 -6.89 -4.17
C ARG A 223 -16.68 -5.58 -4.38
N GLU A 224 -15.40 -5.54 -4.01
CA GLU A 224 -14.50 -4.39 -4.23
C GLU A 224 -13.91 -4.39 -5.66
N GLY A 225 -14.07 -5.50 -6.40
CA GLY A 225 -13.42 -5.72 -7.69
C GLY A 225 -13.94 -4.81 -8.78
N THR A 226 -13.04 -4.02 -9.39
CA THR A 226 -13.33 -3.16 -10.54
C THR A 226 -13.11 -3.87 -11.87
N GLY A 227 -12.53 -5.07 -11.88
CA GLY A 227 -12.08 -5.77 -13.09
C GLY A 227 -10.69 -5.33 -13.58
N TYR A 228 -10.11 -4.28 -12.98
CA TYR A 228 -8.74 -3.87 -13.29
C TYR A 228 -7.74 -4.93 -12.77
N PRO A 229 -6.70 -5.28 -13.54
CA PRO A 229 -5.72 -6.27 -13.13
C PRO A 229 -4.94 -5.77 -11.91
N THR A 230 -4.43 -6.70 -11.11
CA THR A 230 -3.57 -6.42 -9.94
C THR A 230 -4.14 -5.49 -8.87
N GLN A 231 -5.46 -5.23 -8.88
CA GLN A 231 -6.10 -4.40 -7.85
C GLN A 231 -5.73 -4.90 -6.43
N LYS A 232 -5.31 -3.97 -5.57
CA LYS A 232 -5.05 -4.26 -4.17
C LYS A 232 -6.33 -4.15 -3.33
N PRO A 233 -6.48 -4.95 -2.25
CA PRO A 233 -7.63 -4.86 -1.36
C PRO A 233 -7.67 -3.53 -0.60
N GLU A 234 -8.85 -2.96 -0.41
CA GLU A 234 -9.03 -1.71 0.34
C GLU A 234 -8.46 -1.79 1.75
N ARG A 235 -8.62 -2.93 2.43
CA ARG A 235 -8.10 -3.14 3.79
C ARG A 235 -6.57 -2.98 3.89
N LEU A 236 -5.82 -3.33 2.84
CA LEU A 236 -4.38 -3.13 2.80
C LEU A 236 -4.04 -1.64 2.81
N LEU A 237 -4.70 -0.88 1.93
CA LEU A 237 -4.49 0.57 1.82
C LEU A 237 -5.01 1.28 3.07
N GLU A 238 -6.14 0.86 3.63
CA GLU A 238 -6.65 1.41 4.88
C GLU A 238 -5.63 1.30 6.02
N ARG A 239 -5.01 0.13 6.18
CA ARG A 239 -3.95 -0.07 7.19
C ARG A 239 -2.77 0.87 6.97
N ILE A 240 -2.28 0.98 5.74
CA ILE A 240 -1.16 1.85 5.38
C ILE A 240 -1.51 3.33 5.65
N LEU A 241 -2.67 3.79 5.21
CA LEU A 241 -3.07 5.18 5.36
C LEU A 241 -3.30 5.55 6.82
N ARG A 242 -3.92 4.67 7.60
CA ARG A 242 -4.09 4.86 9.04
C ARG A 242 -2.76 4.88 9.77
N ALA A 243 -1.81 4.03 9.37
CA ALA A 243 -0.49 3.97 9.99
C ALA A 243 0.27 5.30 9.87
N SER A 244 0.24 5.94 8.70
CA SER A 244 1.19 7.01 8.37
C SER A 244 0.55 8.28 7.84
N SER A 245 -0.71 8.54 8.14
CA SER A 245 -1.35 9.82 7.82
C SER A 245 -2.44 10.17 8.84
N ALA A 246 -2.71 11.46 9.00
CA ALA A 246 -3.84 12.00 9.77
C ALA A 246 -5.03 12.32 8.85
N PRO A 247 -6.27 12.44 9.38
CA PRO A 247 -7.38 13.06 8.64
C PRO A 247 -6.98 14.43 8.07
N GLY A 248 -7.39 14.73 6.84
CA GLY A 248 -7.00 15.96 6.13
C GLY A 248 -5.63 15.92 5.44
N ALA A 249 -4.79 14.91 5.70
CA ALA A 249 -3.51 14.71 5.02
C ALA A 249 -3.70 14.49 3.50
N THR A 250 -2.68 14.81 2.72
CA THR A 250 -2.66 14.57 1.26
C THR A 250 -1.94 13.26 0.96
N VAL A 251 -2.68 12.30 0.44
CA VAL A 251 -2.19 11.00 -0.01
C VAL A 251 -1.93 11.06 -1.51
N ALA A 252 -0.75 10.66 -1.94
CA ALA A 252 -0.41 10.57 -3.36
C ALA A 252 -0.28 9.12 -3.82
N ASP A 253 -0.87 8.83 -4.98
CA ASP A 253 -0.68 7.58 -5.72
C ASP A 253 -0.61 7.92 -7.22
N LEU A 254 0.62 8.03 -7.71
CA LEU A 254 0.89 8.47 -9.08
C LEU A 254 1.07 7.31 -10.07
N MET A 255 0.65 6.12 -9.65
CA MET A 255 0.50 4.89 -10.45
C MET A 255 -0.77 4.17 -9.99
N CYS A 256 -1.89 4.92 -9.95
CA CYS A 256 -3.06 4.58 -9.12
C CYS A 256 -3.89 3.39 -9.63
N GLY A 257 -3.69 2.93 -10.86
CA GLY A 257 -4.39 1.78 -11.43
C GLY A 257 -5.91 1.87 -11.23
N SER A 258 -6.47 0.96 -10.47
CA SER A 258 -7.92 0.93 -10.14
C SER A 258 -8.38 2.02 -9.17
N GLY A 259 -7.50 2.89 -8.69
CA GLY A 259 -7.82 3.96 -7.74
C GLY A 259 -8.13 3.51 -6.32
N THR A 260 -7.68 2.33 -5.88
CA THR A 260 -7.97 1.82 -4.53
C THR A 260 -7.45 2.76 -3.45
N THR A 261 -6.22 3.24 -3.59
CA THR A 261 -5.60 4.19 -2.64
C THR A 261 -6.42 5.47 -2.52
N LEU A 262 -6.88 6.02 -3.64
CA LEU A 262 -7.64 7.27 -3.70
C LEU A 262 -9.02 7.10 -3.03
N ALA A 263 -9.68 5.99 -3.33
CA ALA A 263 -10.98 5.65 -2.76
C ALA A 263 -10.91 5.49 -1.23
N VAL A 264 -9.88 4.81 -0.75
CA VAL A 264 -9.64 4.64 0.69
C VAL A 264 -9.24 5.97 1.35
N ALA A 265 -8.40 6.79 0.70
CA ALA A 265 -8.05 8.11 1.21
C ALA A 265 -9.31 8.97 1.43
N ALA A 266 -10.20 9.03 0.46
CA ALA A 266 -11.46 9.75 0.56
C ALA A 266 -12.34 9.21 1.70
N LYS A 267 -12.53 7.88 1.82
CA LYS A 267 -13.29 7.23 2.91
C LYS A 267 -12.77 7.61 4.30
N LEU A 268 -11.46 7.77 4.41
CA LEU A 268 -10.80 8.10 5.68
C LEU A 268 -10.67 9.62 5.92
N GLY A 269 -11.30 10.48 5.10
CA GLY A 269 -11.22 11.92 5.25
C GLY A 269 -9.84 12.51 4.90
N ARG A 270 -9.07 11.83 4.05
CA ARG A 270 -7.81 12.34 3.47
C ARG A 270 -8.09 12.96 2.11
N ARG A 271 -7.29 13.95 1.74
CA ARG A 271 -7.21 14.45 0.36
C ARG A 271 -6.36 13.48 -0.46
N PHE A 272 -6.55 13.47 -1.77
CA PHE A 272 -5.71 12.64 -2.63
C PHE A 272 -5.25 13.37 -3.89
N ILE A 273 -4.11 12.91 -4.39
CA ILE A 273 -3.58 13.23 -5.71
C ILE A 273 -3.26 11.90 -6.39
N GLY A 274 -4.04 11.60 -7.42
CA GLY A 274 -3.93 10.39 -8.23
C GLY A 274 -3.46 10.69 -9.64
N GLY A 275 -2.65 9.80 -10.18
CA GLY A 275 -2.22 9.83 -11.57
C GLY A 275 -1.94 8.45 -12.11
N ASP A 276 -2.10 8.29 -13.40
CA ASP A 276 -1.70 7.08 -14.13
C ASP A 276 -1.45 7.42 -15.59
N ARG A 277 -0.58 6.65 -16.23
CA ARG A 277 -0.31 6.77 -17.68
C ARG A 277 -1.35 6.06 -18.52
N SER A 278 -2.12 5.15 -17.94
CA SER A 278 -3.14 4.37 -18.61
C SER A 278 -4.48 5.12 -18.62
N PRO A 279 -5.04 5.45 -19.80
CA PRO A 279 -6.40 6.01 -19.87
C PRO A 279 -7.44 5.11 -19.22
N LEU A 280 -7.25 3.78 -19.32
CA LEU A 280 -8.14 2.80 -18.70
C LEU A 280 -8.08 2.86 -17.17
N ALA A 281 -6.89 3.05 -16.58
CA ALA A 281 -6.74 3.24 -15.14
C ALA A 281 -7.53 4.46 -14.66
N ILE A 282 -7.38 5.59 -15.36
CA ILE A 282 -8.11 6.82 -15.05
C ILE A 282 -9.63 6.63 -15.18
N GLU A 283 -10.09 5.96 -16.21
CA GLU A 283 -11.51 5.65 -16.39
C GLU A 283 -12.06 4.81 -15.23
N VAL A 284 -11.36 3.73 -14.87
CA VAL A 284 -11.75 2.83 -13.77
C VAL A 284 -11.74 3.54 -12.43
N ALA A 285 -10.67 4.30 -12.14
CA ALA A 285 -10.54 5.07 -10.91
C ALA A 285 -11.62 6.15 -10.81
N SER A 286 -11.92 6.86 -11.91
CA SER A 286 -12.99 7.86 -11.97
C SER A 286 -14.35 7.25 -11.66
N LYS A 287 -14.69 6.13 -12.29
CA LYS A 287 -15.95 5.41 -12.03
C LYS A 287 -16.07 4.96 -10.57
N ARG A 288 -14.97 4.46 -9.99
CA ARG A 288 -14.92 4.05 -8.59
C ARG A 288 -15.16 5.21 -7.64
N LEU A 289 -14.48 6.34 -7.85
CA LEU A 289 -14.65 7.54 -7.02
C LEU A 289 -16.06 8.13 -7.16
N ALA A 290 -16.58 8.22 -8.38
CA ALA A 290 -17.94 8.70 -8.64
C ALA A 290 -19.01 7.81 -7.96
N ALA A 291 -18.84 6.48 -7.99
CA ALA A 291 -19.74 5.55 -7.30
C ALA A 291 -19.74 5.71 -5.77
N GLN A 292 -18.68 6.30 -5.21
CA GLN A 292 -18.58 6.65 -3.79
C GLN A 292 -19.04 8.09 -3.48
N GLY A 293 -19.53 8.84 -4.46
CA GLY A 293 -19.90 10.25 -4.31
C GLY A 293 -18.73 11.20 -4.04
N VAL A 294 -17.50 10.79 -4.40
CA VAL A 294 -16.29 11.59 -4.15
C VAL A 294 -16.07 12.58 -5.27
N ALA A 295 -16.07 13.88 -4.93
CA ALA A 295 -15.74 14.94 -5.88
C ALA A 295 -14.21 15.06 -6.04
N PHE A 296 -13.75 15.21 -7.28
CA PHE A 296 -12.35 15.44 -7.63
C PHE A 296 -12.23 16.30 -8.89
N ALA A 297 -11.11 17.00 -9.02
CA ALA A 297 -10.75 17.68 -10.24
C ALA A 297 -10.07 16.70 -11.20
N ALA A 298 -10.44 16.74 -12.48
CA ALA A 298 -9.69 16.11 -13.55
C ALA A 298 -8.86 17.21 -14.23
N VAL A 299 -7.55 17.05 -14.29
CA VAL A 299 -6.68 17.93 -15.09
C VAL A 299 -6.31 17.15 -16.33
N GLY A 300 -6.71 17.66 -17.48
CA GLY A 300 -6.35 17.14 -18.80
C GLY A 300 -4.90 17.44 -19.17
#